data_776e9abb210383249d2627bcf4f4a9d9
#
_entry.id   776e9abb210383249d2627bcf4f4a9d9
#
_cell.length_a   1.000
_cell.length_b   1.000
_cell.length_c   1.000
_cell.angle_alpha   90.00
_cell.angle_beta   90.00
_cell.angle_gamma   90.00
#
_symmetry.space_group_name_H-M   'P 1'
#
loop_
_entity.id
_entity.type
_entity.pdbx_description
1 polymer ?
#
loop_
_entity_poly.entity_id
_entity_poly.type
_entity_poly.pdbx_seq_one_letter_code
_entity_poly.pdbx_strand_id
1 'polypeptide(L)'
;MQDPASPIHRRSLVGGLEAAGLVVLAASLPSQARAEGDAARKVFEQALPNLPGQVLTAVVVEYAPGGKSPPHRHDASASVFAYVLSGSIRSQVEGGEVAVYRAGQHWFEPPGAHHVVSENASGTEPASLLAVLIAAAGARLTVYDP
;
A
#
# COMPACT_ATOMS: atom_id res chain seq x y z
N MET A 1 -54.78 -73.05 -11.87
CA MET A 1 -55.18 -73.88 -10.73
C MET A 1 -54.37 -73.41 -9.56
N GLN A 2 -55.00 -72.68 -8.64
CA GLN A 2 -54.73 -72.40 -7.23
C GLN A 2 -53.43 -71.72 -6.82
N ASP A 3 -53.64 -70.49 -6.41
CA ASP A 3 -53.08 -69.77 -5.32
C ASP A 3 -53.08 -70.60 -3.99
N PRO A 4 -52.25 -70.38 -2.96
CA PRO A 4 -52.52 -69.23 -2.10
C PRO A 4 -51.32 -68.57 -1.42
N ALA A 5 -51.52 -67.31 -1.13
CA ALA A 5 -50.98 -66.37 -0.16
C ALA A 5 -50.34 -66.92 1.11
N SER A 6 -49.35 -66.19 1.62
CA SER A 6 -49.07 -66.04 3.04
C SER A 6 -48.11 -64.86 3.35
N PRO A 7 -48.08 -64.39 4.58
CA PRO A 7 -48.24 -62.96 4.85
C PRO A 7 -46.95 -62.21 5.18
N ILE A 8 -47.05 -60.92 4.97
CA ILE A 8 -46.06 -59.94 5.18
C ILE A 8 -45.83 -59.66 6.68
N HIS A 9 -44.62 -59.87 7.20
CA HIS A 9 -44.24 -59.31 8.45
C HIS A 9 -43.64 -57.89 8.25
N ARG A 10 -44.41 -56.89 8.68
CA ARG A 10 -43.92 -55.54 8.86
C ARG A 10 -42.96 -55.53 10.04
N ARG A 11 -41.70 -55.17 9.78
CA ARG A 11 -40.80 -54.68 10.80
C ARG A 11 -40.52 -53.23 10.50
N SER A 12 -41.08 -52.37 11.31
CA SER A 12 -40.72 -50.94 11.37
C SER A 12 -39.32 -50.83 11.92
N LEU A 13 -38.43 -50.30 11.10
CA LEU A 13 -37.15 -49.78 11.55
C LEU A 13 -37.25 -48.26 11.53
N VAL A 14 -37.41 -47.73 12.73
CA VAL A 14 -37.19 -46.31 13.02
C VAL A 14 -35.69 -46.10 12.96
N GLY A 15 -35.21 -45.56 11.87
CA GLY A 15 -33.83 -45.09 11.71
C GLY A 15 -33.82 -43.61 11.90
N GLY A 16 -33.21 -43.17 12.99
CA GLY A 16 -33.02 -41.75 13.30
C GLY A 16 -32.18 -41.02 12.26
N LEU A 17 -32.69 -39.90 11.84
CA LEU A 17 -31.95 -38.94 10.99
C LEU A 17 -30.98 -38.17 11.89
N GLU A 18 -29.73 -38.62 11.95
CA GLU A 18 -28.68 -37.81 12.54
C GLU A 18 -28.33 -36.68 11.57
N ALA A 19 -28.78 -35.47 11.88
CA ALA A 19 -28.36 -34.25 11.20
C ALA A 19 -26.93 -33.95 11.60
N ALA A 20 -25.98 -34.33 10.76
CA ALA A 20 -24.62 -33.89 10.87
C ALA A 20 -24.57 -32.40 10.56
N GLY A 21 -24.56 -31.58 11.61
CA GLY A 21 -24.36 -30.14 11.51
C GLY A 21 -22.95 -29.84 10.98
N LEU A 22 -22.88 -29.40 9.74
CA LEU A 22 -21.65 -28.85 9.14
C LEU A 22 -21.34 -27.51 9.83
N VAL A 23 -20.49 -27.52 10.84
CA VAL A 23 -19.92 -26.30 11.42
C VAL A 23 -18.92 -25.76 10.43
N VAL A 24 -19.35 -24.79 9.60
CA VAL A 24 -18.43 -23.99 8.80
C VAL A 24 -17.68 -23.06 9.76
N LEU A 25 -16.49 -23.46 10.18
CA LEU A 25 -15.55 -22.54 10.81
C LEU A 25 -15.14 -21.51 9.73
N ALA A 26 -15.78 -20.35 9.76
CA ALA A 26 -15.28 -19.19 9.04
C ALA A 26 -13.94 -18.81 9.68
N ALA A 27 -12.84 -19.28 9.09
CA ALA A 27 -11.51 -18.80 9.43
C ALA A 27 -11.47 -17.33 9.04
N SER A 28 -11.62 -16.45 10.04
CA SER A 28 -11.31 -15.03 9.89
C SER A 28 -9.83 -14.94 9.59
N LEU A 29 -9.49 -14.77 8.31
CA LEU A 29 -8.14 -14.36 7.94
C LEU A 29 -7.85 -13.06 8.69
N PRO A 30 -6.71 -12.96 9.38
CA PRO A 30 -6.33 -11.69 9.98
C PRO A 30 -6.31 -10.67 8.84
N SER A 31 -7.18 -9.68 8.93
CA SER A 31 -7.05 -8.46 8.15
C SER A 31 -5.65 -7.95 8.48
N GLN A 32 -4.71 -8.11 7.55
CA GLN A 32 -3.44 -7.40 7.67
C GLN A 32 -3.83 -5.93 7.76
N ALA A 33 -3.70 -5.36 8.94
CA ALA A 33 -3.78 -3.93 9.12
C ALA A 33 -2.78 -3.34 8.12
N ARG A 34 -3.32 -2.79 7.01
CA ARG A 34 -2.56 -2.06 6.04
C ARG A 34 -1.93 -0.93 6.84
N ALA A 35 -0.61 -0.86 6.86
CA ALA A 35 0.10 0.19 7.58
C ALA A 35 -0.56 1.53 7.22
N GLU A 36 -0.97 2.28 8.22
CA GLU A 36 -1.52 3.61 8.05
C GLU A 36 -0.45 4.42 7.33
N GLY A 37 -0.69 4.77 6.06
CA GLY A 37 0.23 5.65 5.41
C GLY A 37 0.29 5.52 3.90
N ASP A 38 1.43 5.18 3.46
CA ASP A 38 1.82 5.07 2.07
C ASP A 38 2.33 3.66 1.74
N ALA A 39 2.32 3.34 0.45
CA ALA A 39 3.03 2.21 -0.11
C ALA A 39 4.08 2.75 -1.09
N ALA A 40 5.35 2.74 -0.68
CA ALA A 40 6.46 3.16 -1.50
C ALA A 40 7.07 1.96 -2.23
N ARG A 41 7.20 2.05 -3.54
CA ARG A 41 7.76 1.00 -4.38
C ARG A 41 8.81 1.56 -5.33
N LYS A 42 10.06 1.09 -5.20
CA LYS A 42 11.12 1.41 -6.18
C LYS A 42 10.76 0.80 -7.53
N VAL A 43 10.71 1.63 -8.57
CA VAL A 43 10.35 1.23 -9.93
C VAL A 43 11.54 1.27 -10.89
N PHE A 44 12.57 2.04 -10.54
CA PHE A 44 13.78 2.14 -11.34
C PHE A 44 14.98 2.52 -10.47
N GLU A 45 16.17 2.05 -10.86
CA GLU A 45 17.43 2.45 -10.28
C GLU A 45 18.55 2.32 -11.31
N GLN A 46 19.36 3.35 -11.46
CA GLN A 46 20.45 3.37 -12.42
C GLN A 46 21.60 4.25 -11.94
N ALA A 47 22.80 3.69 -11.92
CA ALA A 47 24.01 4.49 -11.77
C ALA A 47 24.14 5.44 -12.97
N LEU A 48 24.54 6.69 -12.73
CA LEU A 48 24.66 7.72 -13.77
C LEU A 48 26.08 7.73 -14.33
N PRO A 49 26.30 7.27 -15.60
CA PRO A 49 27.66 7.17 -16.16
C PRO A 49 28.36 8.53 -16.28
N ASN A 50 27.57 9.59 -16.49
CA ASN A 50 28.05 10.97 -16.61
C ASN A 50 28.23 11.70 -15.27
N LEU A 51 27.82 11.09 -14.16
CA LEU A 51 27.97 11.60 -12.80
C LEU A 51 28.50 10.45 -11.91
N PRO A 52 29.82 10.17 -11.94
CA PRO A 52 30.39 9.05 -11.18
C PRO A 52 30.03 9.11 -9.68
N GLY A 53 29.62 7.98 -9.13
CA GLY A 53 29.21 7.88 -7.73
C GLY A 53 27.77 8.33 -7.45
N GLN A 54 27.02 8.76 -8.45
CA GLN A 54 25.61 9.13 -8.32
C GLN A 54 24.70 8.06 -8.90
N VAL A 55 23.55 7.88 -8.27
CA VAL A 55 22.49 6.93 -8.66
C VAL A 55 21.18 7.70 -8.78
N LEU A 56 20.46 7.45 -9.87
CA LEU A 56 19.08 7.86 -10.03
C LEU A 56 18.18 6.71 -9.55
N THR A 57 17.28 7.02 -8.63
CA THR A 57 16.26 6.08 -8.13
C THR A 57 14.88 6.68 -8.34
N ALA A 58 13.95 5.92 -8.93
CA ALA A 58 12.56 6.32 -9.06
C ALA A 58 11.68 5.44 -8.17
N VAL A 59 10.81 6.10 -7.40
CA VAL A 59 9.90 5.47 -6.44
C VAL A 59 8.48 5.97 -6.71
N VAL A 60 7.54 5.05 -6.85
CA VAL A 60 6.10 5.37 -6.83
C VAL A 60 5.61 5.25 -5.39
N VAL A 61 4.96 6.30 -4.91
CA VAL A 61 4.31 6.34 -3.59
C VAL A 61 2.82 6.42 -3.80
N GLU A 62 2.09 5.50 -3.21
CA GLU A 62 0.63 5.40 -3.30
C GLU A 62 0.02 5.67 -1.91
N TYR A 63 -0.94 6.58 -1.87
CA TYR A 63 -1.67 6.94 -0.66
C TYR A 63 -3.13 6.50 -0.77
N ALA A 64 -3.61 5.77 0.22
CA ALA A 64 -5.04 5.60 0.43
C ALA A 64 -5.71 6.96 0.74
N PRO A 65 -7.05 7.08 0.67
CA PRO A 65 -7.76 8.26 1.16
C PRO A 65 -7.33 8.61 2.59
N GLY A 66 -6.87 9.86 2.80
CA GLY A 66 -6.35 10.34 4.09
C GLY A 66 -4.99 9.75 4.50
N GLY A 67 -4.36 8.93 3.64
CA GLY A 67 -3.06 8.33 3.92
C GLY A 67 -1.92 9.37 3.93
N LYS A 68 -0.88 9.08 4.68
CA LYS A 68 0.28 9.97 4.83
C LYS A 68 1.55 9.19 5.08
N SER A 69 2.69 9.74 4.63
CA SER A 69 4.02 9.33 5.07
C SER A 69 4.37 10.02 6.39
N PRO A 70 5.04 9.35 7.32
CA PRO A 70 5.62 10.04 8.47
C PRO A 70 6.64 11.10 8.04
N PRO A 71 6.87 12.16 8.85
CA PRO A 71 7.95 13.09 8.61
C PRO A 71 9.28 12.37 8.43
N HIS A 72 10.08 12.80 7.48
CA HIS A 72 11.34 12.13 7.15
C HIS A 72 12.35 13.09 6.53
N ARG A 73 13.62 12.67 6.58
CA ARG A 73 14.72 13.38 5.93
C ARG A 73 15.28 12.57 4.78
N HIS A 74 15.67 13.29 3.73
CA HIS A 74 16.46 12.72 2.66
C HIS A 74 17.95 12.83 2.99
N ASP A 75 18.76 11.92 2.42
CA ASP A 75 20.22 11.98 2.55
C ASP A 75 20.76 13.34 2.11
N ALA A 76 21.86 13.81 2.75
CA ALA A 76 22.49 15.08 2.41
C ALA A 76 22.98 15.17 0.95
N SER A 77 23.13 14.05 0.27
CA SER A 77 23.45 13.98 -1.17
C SER A 77 22.21 13.88 -2.07
N ALA A 78 21.02 13.66 -1.50
CA ALA A 78 19.82 13.36 -2.26
C ALA A 78 19.02 14.62 -2.61
N SER A 79 18.87 14.87 -3.90
CA SER A 79 17.85 15.79 -4.46
C SER A 79 16.64 14.99 -4.91
N VAL A 80 15.44 15.52 -4.67
CA VAL A 80 14.19 14.86 -5.06
C VAL A 80 13.38 15.72 -6.00
N PHE A 81 12.97 15.16 -7.12
CA PHE A 81 11.91 15.68 -7.97
C PHE A 81 10.66 14.83 -7.75
N ALA A 82 9.60 15.43 -7.23
CA ALA A 82 8.33 14.77 -7.00
C ALA A 82 7.29 15.25 -8.02
N TYR A 83 6.58 14.30 -8.64
CA TYR A 83 5.56 14.55 -9.67
C TYR A 83 4.29 13.80 -9.32
N VAL A 84 3.15 14.48 -9.22
CA VAL A 84 1.86 13.87 -8.88
C VAL A 84 1.31 13.13 -10.10
N LEU A 85 1.12 11.81 -9.97
CA LEU A 85 0.58 10.95 -11.00
C LEU A 85 -0.97 10.96 -10.99
N SER A 86 -1.56 10.95 -9.80
CA SER A 86 -3.03 10.94 -9.64
C SER A 86 -3.44 11.60 -8.32
N GLY A 87 -4.68 12.08 -8.27
CA GLY A 87 -5.24 12.70 -7.07
C GLY A 87 -4.57 14.02 -6.71
N SER A 88 -4.40 14.27 -5.42
CA SER A 88 -3.76 15.47 -4.90
C SER A 88 -2.95 15.19 -3.65
N ILE A 89 -1.75 15.75 -3.58
CA ILE A 89 -0.79 15.57 -2.47
C ILE A 89 -0.62 16.91 -1.77
N ARG A 90 -0.75 16.92 -0.44
CA ARG A 90 -0.33 18.03 0.40
C ARG A 90 1.10 17.78 0.83
N SER A 91 1.98 18.73 0.55
CA SER A 91 3.41 18.60 0.81
C SER A 91 3.96 19.85 1.49
N GLN A 92 4.94 19.65 2.36
CA GLN A 92 5.75 20.71 2.95
C GLN A 92 7.17 20.23 3.19
N VAL A 93 8.14 20.93 2.63
CA VAL A 93 9.54 20.84 3.02
C VAL A 93 9.79 21.88 4.11
N GLU A 94 10.55 21.52 5.15
CA GLU A 94 10.88 22.42 6.28
C GLU A 94 11.40 23.78 5.79
N GLY A 95 10.85 24.85 6.36
CA GLY A 95 11.18 26.23 5.96
C GLY A 95 10.37 26.74 4.77
N GLY A 96 9.60 25.88 4.09
CA GLY A 96 8.67 26.24 3.01
C GLY A 96 7.23 26.29 3.48
N GLU A 97 6.34 26.74 2.60
CA GLU A 97 4.91 26.74 2.85
C GLU A 97 4.28 25.37 2.55
N VAL A 98 3.16 25.07 3.22
CA VAL A 98 2.32 23.92 2.87
C VAL A 98 1.63 24.22 1.55
N ALA A 99 1.75 23.31 0.58
CA ALA A 99 1.07 23.43 -0.71
C ALA A 99 0.35 22.12 -1.08
N VAL A 100 -0.69 22.25 -1.91
CA VAL A 100 -1.40 21.11 -2.49
C VAL A 100 -1.09 21.04 -3.98
N TYR A 101 -0.51 19.92 -4.37
CA TYR A 101 -0.16 19.59 -5.75
C TYR A 101 -1.15 18.57 -6.32
N ARG A 102 -1.66 18.83 -7.52
CA ARG A 102 -2.60 17.95 -8.24
C ARG A 102 -1.88 17.17 -9.33
N ALA A 103 -2.53 16.15 -9.88
CA ALA A 103 -2.01 15.38 -11.00
C ALA A 103 -1.43 16.31 -12.10
N GLY A 104 -0.20 16.01 -12.53
CA GLY A 104 0.57 16.83 -13.46
C GLY A 104 1.40 17.95 -12.83
N GLN A 105 1.24 18.23 -11.54
CA GLN A 105 2.04 19.21 -10.81
C GLN A 105 3.23 18.53 -10.10
N HIS A 106 4.22 19.32 -9.72
CA HIS A 106 5.47 18.83 -9.16
C HIS A 106 6.06 19.82 -8.16
N TRP A 107 7.03 19.34 -7.37
CA TRP A 107 7.89 20.15 -6.52
C TRP A 107 9.29 19.57 -6.50
N PHE A 108 10.21 20.32 -5.92
CA PHE A 108 11.60 19.92 -5.75
C PHE A 108 11.98 19.99 -4.27
N GLU A 109 12.75 19.01 -3.83
CA GLU A 109 13.32 18.94 -2.50
C GLU A 109 14.84 19.00 -2.62
N PRO A 110 15.50 20.00 -1.98
CA PRO A 110 16.95 20.15 -2.06
C PRO A 110 17.65 19.04 -1.28
N PRO A 111 18.97 18.88 -1.49
CA PRO A 111 19.77 17.90 -0.75
C PRO A 111 19.60 18.02 0.77
N GLY A 112 19.35 16.88 1.44
CA GLY A 112 19.13 16.84 2.87
C GLY A 112 17.78 17.39 3.35
N ALA A 113 16.83 17.60 2.45
CA ALA A 113 15.52 18.14 2.80
C ALA A 113 14.82 17.35 3.92
N HIS A 114 14.18 18.08 4.83
CA HIS A 114 13.24 17.53 5.80
C HIS A 114 11.82 17.68 5.25
N HIS A 115 11.22 16.59 4.84
CA HIS A 115 9.88 16.53 4.33
C HIS A 115 8.91 16.34 5.50
N VAL A 116 8.36 17.42 6.00
CA VAL A 116 7.56 17.45 7.24
C VAL A 116 6.09 17.11 7.01
N VAL A 117 5.59 17.32 5.80
CA VAL A 117 4.23 16.94 5.39
C VAL A 117 4.28 16.26 4.03
N SER A 118 3.80 15.03 3.94
CA SER A 118 3.56 14.30 2.70
C SER A 118 2.32 13.44 2.86
N GLU A 119 1.19 13.91 2.34
CA GLU A 119 -0.09 13.23 2.57
C GLU A 119 -1.05 13.40 1.41
N ASN A 120 -1.97 12.46 1.28
CA ASN A 120 -3.12 12.62 0.40
C ASN A 120 -4.01 13.78 0.90
N ALA A 121 -4.22 14.77 0.06
CA ALA A 121 -5.07 15.92 0.41
C ALA A 121 -6.58 15.59 0.39
N SER A 122 -6.97 14.39 -0.09
CA SER A 122 -8.34 13.89 -0.14
C SER A 122 -8.58 12.81 0.91
N GLY A 123 -9.69 12.89 1.63
CA GLY A 123 -10.17 11.84 2.52
C GLY A 123 -11.02 10.77 1.83
N THR A 124 -11.31 10.89 0.53
CA THR A 124 -12.22 10.01 -0.20
C THR A 124 -11.60 9.37 -1.44
N GLU A 125 -10.63 10.00 -2.07
CA GLU A 125 -9.99 9.54 -3.30
C GLU A 125 -8.54 9.16 -3.04
N PRO A 126 -8.01 8.11 -3.66
CA PRO A 126 -6.58 7.78 -3.58
C PRO A 126 -5.73 8.80 -4.32
N ALA A 127 -4.45 8.84 -3.99
CA ALA A 127 -3.47 9.67 -4.67
C ALA A 127 -2.16 8.92 -4.88
N SER A 128 -1.37 9.33 -5.86
CA SER A 128 -0.03 8.77 -6.09
C SER A 128 0.92 9.81 -6.66
N LEU A 129 2.20 9.63 -6.35
CA LEU A 129 3.28 10.45 -6.89
C LEU A 129 4.45 9.57 -7.36
N LEU A 130 5.25 10.12 -8.24
CA LEU A 130 6.56 9.62 -8.63
C LEU A 130 7.61 10.52 -7.97
N ALA A 131 8.45 9.95 -7.12
CA ALA A 131 9.64 10.60 -6.60
C ALA A 131 10.87 10.11 -7.38
N VAL A 132 11.62 11.03 -7.99
CA VAL A 132 12.89 10.75 -8.65
C VAL A 132 14.00 11.36 -7.80
N LEU A 133 14.88 10.50 -7.28
CA LEU A 133 15.98 10.90 -6.42
C LEU A 133 17.30 10.73 -7.16
N ILE A 134 18.18 11.71 -7.03
CA ILE A 134 19.59 11.58 -7.41
C ILE A 134 20.40 11.73 -6.13
N ALA A 135 21.18 10.70 -5.80
CA ALA A 135 21.93 10.63 -4.55
C ALA A 135 23.24 9.87 -4.74
N ALA A 136 24.14 9.99 -3.77
CA ALA A 136 25.35 9.18 -3.74
C ALA A 136 25.03 7.67 -3.68
N ALA A 137 25.84 6.85 -4.33
CA ALA A 137 25.70 5.40 -4.29
C ALA A 137 25.74 4.90 -2.84
N GLY A 138 24.73 4.10 -2.46
CA GLY A 138 24.60 3.57 -1.10
C GLY A 138 23.97 4.53 -0.07
N ALA A 139 23.54 5.73 -0.49
CA ALA A 139 22.84 6.67 0.39
C ALA A 139 21.51 6.07 0.92
N ARG A 140 21.19 6.42 2.16
CA ARG A 140 19.87 6.13 2.74
C ARG A 140 18.88 7.20 2.28
N LEU A 141 18.14 6.89 1.23
CA LEU A 141 17.28 7.86 0.54
C LEU A 141 16.21 8.50 1.44
N THR A 142 15.74 7.77 2.45
CA THR A 142 14.71 8.22 3.39
C THR A 142 15.03 7.73 4.79
N VAL A 143 15.01 8.65 5.76
CA VAL A 143 15.17 8.36 7.18
C VAL A 143 14.00 9.01 7.91
N TYR A 144 13.14 8.20 8.49
CA TYR A 144 11.99 8.68 9.24
C TYR A 144 12.40 9.29 10.58
N ASP A 145 11.68 10.32 10.98
CA ASP A 145 11.82 10.91 12.31
C ASP A 145 11.42 9.88 13.39
N PRO A 146 12.03 9.94 14.58
CA PRO A 146 11.75 9.03 15.69
C PRO A 146 10.34 9.16 16.27
#